data_54fdf6725ece03a142ea1d1e9f4bb9ff
#
_entry.id   54fdf6725ece03a142ea1d1e9f4bb9ff
#
_cell.length_a   1.000
_cell.length_b   1.000
_cell.length_c   1.000
_cell.angle_alpha   90.00
_cell.angle_beta   90.00
_cell.angle_gamma   90.00
#
_symmetry.space_group_name_H-M   'P 1'
#
loop_
_entity.id
_entity.type
_entity.pdbx_description
1 polymer ?
#
loop_
_entity_poly.entity_id
_entity_poly.type
_entity_poly.pdbx_seq_one_letter_code
_entity_poly.pdbx_strand_id
1 'polypeptide(L)'
;VYKVGYFLPGLLGADKVLVGRDVRESSPEMHEYLLKGITDAGADVYDAGLATTPMIYWGTAAKGFKASVQITASHNPREYNGLKVSRENALPVGYDSGLGTIESWIKEGRECVPAEKRGEVFDMDIKGEYLDFQRRYLGDYSNLNIAVDISNGMAGLFIKELLGEGSERLHYIFDELDGTFPNHEANPLIPENTEALRSLVAEKGCDIGVIYDGDADRVMFVDENSRFISPDLIIALLGHFFLEAIGSSEAVKER
;
A
#
# COMPACT_ATOMS: atom_id res chain seq x y z
N VAL A 1 18.71 -4.94 -4.57
CA VAL A 1 17.43 -5.66 -4.45
C VAL A 1 17.66 -7.16 -4.28
N TYR A 2 18.35 -7.85 -5.23
CA TYR A 2 18.63 -9.29 -5.19
C TYR A 2 19.16 -9.79 -3.82
N LYS A 3 20.20 -9.14 -3.28
CA LYS A 3 20.78 -9.52 -1.99
C LYS A 3 19.81 -9.34 -0.81
N VAL A 4 18.94 -8.33 -0.87
CA VAL A 4 17.88 -8.16 0.13
C VAL A 4 16.91 -9.35 0.06
N GLY A 5 16.43 -9.69 -1.14
CA GLY A 5 15.59 -10.85 -1.35
C GLY A 5 16.22 -12.16 -0.87
N TYR A 6 17.52 -12.34 -1.14
CA TYR A 6 18.26 -13.53 -0.73
C TYR A 6 18.38 -13.70 0.80
N PHE A 7 18.66 -12.61 1.52
CA PHE A 7 18.87 -12.69 2.96
C PHE A 7 17.57 -12.62 3.78
N LEU A 8 16.50 -12.10 3.21
CA LEU A 8 15.23 -11.87 3.90
C LEU A 8 14.59 -13.16 4.46
N PRO A 9 14.46 -14.26 3.70
CA PRO A 9 13.88 -15.50 4.21
C PRO A 9 14.63 -16.04 5.43
N GLY A 10 15.96 -16.06 5.36
CA GLY A 10 16.80 -16.53 6.47
C GLY A 10 16.71 -15.64 7.70
N LEU A 11 16.63 -14.30 7.52
CA LEU A 11 16.47 -13.35 8.62
C LEU A 11 15.14 -13.54 9.36
N LEU A 12 14.04 -13.77 8.64
CA LEU A 12 12.69 -13.86 9.21
C LEU A 12 12.22 -15.30 9.48
N GLY A 13 13.04 -16.31 9.14
CA GLY A 13 12.64 -17.72 9.27
C GLY A 13 11.42 -18.06 8.40
N ALA A 14 11.36 -17.48 7.20
CA ALA A 14 10.25 -17.63 6.27
C ALA A 14 10.60 -18.62 5.16
N ASP A 15 9.76 -19.62 4.98
CA ASP A 15 9.80 -20.59 3.87
C ASP A 15 9.01 -20.12 2.64
N LYS A 16 8.18 -19.12 2.83
CA LYS A 16 7.37 -18.46 1.79
C LYS A 16 7.26 -16.96 2.04
N VAL A 17 7.29 -16.17 0.97
CA VAL A 17 7.25 -14.70 1.01
C VAL A 17 6.15 -14.18 0.08
N LEU A 18 5.27 -13.32 0.59
CA LEU A 18 4.31 -12.59 -0.25
C LEU A 18 5.00 -11.36 -0.85
N VAL A 19 4.90 -11.17 -2.15
CA VAL A 19 5.51 -10.03 -2.85
C VAL A 19 4.47 -9.31 -3.67
N GLY A 20 4.50 -7.98 -3.62
CA GLY A 20 3.74 -7.12 -4.51
C GLY A 20 4.58 -5.92 -4.95
N ARG A 21 4.08 -5.20 -5.94
CA ARG A 21 4.71 -3.99 -6.45
C ARG A 21 3.70 -2.91 -6.80
N ASP A 22 4.16 -1.67 -6.79
CA ASP A 22 3.41 -0.55 -7.33
C ASP A 22 3.60 -0.40 -8.85
N VAL A 23 3.01 0.67 -9.40
CA VAL A 23 3.00 0.96 -10.84
C VAL A 23 4.27 1.66 -11.34
N ARG A 24 5.22 2.04 -10.47
CA ARG A 24 6.45 2.77 -10.86
C ARG A 24 7.22 2.06 -11.96
N GLU A 25 7.81 2.84 -12.87
CA GLU A 25 8.54 2.31 -14.03
C GLU A 25 9.71 1.38 -13.63
N SER A 26 10.35 1.62 -12.47
CA SER A 26 11.44 0.79 -11.96
C SER A 26 10.98 -0.44 -11.15
N SER A 27 9.70 -0.53 -10.81
CA SER A 27 9.17 -1.63 -9.98
C SER A 27 9.26 -3.00 -10.66
N PRO A 28 9.03 -3.17 -11.98
CA PRO A 28 9.18 -4.46 -12.64
C PRO A 28 10.59 -5.05 -12.55
N GLU A 29 11.63 -4.23 -12.78
CA GLU A 29 13.02 -4.69 -12.68
C GLU A 29 13.38 -5.07 -11.24
N MET A 30 13.00 -4.25 -10.28
CA MET A 30 13.21 -4.54 -8.85
C MET A 30 12.50 -5.82 -8.43
N HIS A 31 11.29 -6.04 -8.94
CA HIS A 31 10.49 -7.24 -8.69
C HIS A 31 11.23 -8.49 -9.17
N GLU A 32 11.70 -8.52 -10.41
CA GLU A 32 12.45 -9.65 -10.97
C GLU A 32 13.66 -10.02 -10.08
N TYR A 33 14.47 -9.03 -9.71
CA TYR A 33 15.63 -9.28 -8.85
C TYR A 33 15.26 -9.70 -7.43
N LEU A 34 14.16 -9.20 -6.89
CA LEU A 34 13.69 -9.59 -5.57
C LEU A 34 13.24 -11.05 -5.56
N LEU A 35 12.39 -11.44 -6.51
CA LEU A 35 11.90 -12.82 -6.66
C LEU A 35 13.06 -13.79 -6.83
N LYS A 36 14.02 -13.44 -7.70
CA LYS A 36 15.22 -14.25 -7.90
C LYS A 36 16.01 -14.42 -6.61
N GLY A 37 16.18 -13.37 -5.82
CA GLY A 37 16.91 -13.44 -4.54
C GLY A 37 16.22 -14.38 -3.57
N ILE A 38 14.91 -14.26 -3.40
CA ILE A 38 14.10 -15.08 -2.49
C ILE A 38 14.14 -16.56 -2.90
N THR A 39 13.95 -16.84 -4.20
CA THR A 39 13.96 -18.22 -4.71
C THR A 39 15.35 -18.86 -4.66
N ASP A 40 16.41 -18.10 -4.95
CA ASP A 40 17.79 -18.59 -4.79
C ASP A 40 18.12 -18.89 -3.31
N ALA A 41 17.49 -18.23 -2.35
CA ALA A 41 17.59 -18.56 -0.93
C ALA A 41 16.84 -19.85 -0.51
N GLY A 42 16.04 -20.43 -1.41
CA GLY A 42 15.26 -21.64 -1.18
C GLY A 42 13.86 -21.42 -0.63
N ALA A 43 13.40 -20.17 -0.55
CA ALA A 43 12.03 -19.83 -0.15
C ALA A 43 11.12 -19.65 -1.36
N ASP A 44 9.85 -20.04 -1.21
CA ASP A 44 8.82 -19.83 -2.23
C ASP A 44 8.35 -18.38 -2.25
N VAL A 45 7.99 -17.88 -3.44
CA VAL A 45 7.37 -16.58 -3.62
C VAL A 45 5.90 -16.76 -3.98
N TYR A 46 5.05 -16.02 -3.30
CA TYR A 46 3.66 -15.81 -3.66
C TYR A 46 3.54 -14.40 -4.21
N ASP A 47 3.41 -14.30 -5.53
CA ASP A 47 3.44 -13.04 -6.26
C ASP A 47 2.04 -12.47 -6.45
N ALA A 48 1.75 -11.37 -5.78
CA ALA A 48 0.50 -10.63 -5.94
C ALA A 48 0.52 -9.67 -7.15
N GLY A 49 1.65 -9.55 -7.84
CA GLY A 49 1.80 -8.64 -8.97
C GLY A 49 1.61 -7.18 -8.56
N LEU A 50 0.77 -6.46 -9.30
CA LEU A 50 0.37 -5.10 -8.94
C LEU A 50 -0.55 -5.14 -7.71
N ALA A 51 -0.11 -4.51 -6.63
CA ALA A 51 -0.84 -4.46 -5.37
C ALA A 51 -0.62 -3.13 -4.64
N THR A 52 -1.59 -2.72 -3.85
CA THR A 52 -1.39 -1.61 -2.90
C THR A 52 -0.64 -2.10 -1.68
N THR A 53 0.03 -1.19 -0.96
CA THR A 53 0.67 -1.52 0.32
C THR A 53 -0.33 -2.12 1.33
N PRO A 54 -1.56 -1.56 1.52
CA PRO A 54 -2.55 -2.18 2.39
C PRO A 54 -3.00 -3.58 1.97
N MET A 55 -3.07 -3.89 0.66
CA MET A 55 -3.36 -5.25 0.18
C MET A 55 -2.29 -6.24 0.63
N ILE A 56 -1.01 -5.87 0.52
CA ILE A 56 0.10 -6.73 0.96
C ILE A 56 0.09 -6.90 2.48
N TYR A 57 -0.18 -5.84 3.26
CA TYR A 57 -0.32 -5.96 4.72
C TYR A 57 -1.46 -6.89 5.10
N TRP A 58 -2.64 -6.69 4.49
CA TRP A 58 -3.79 -7.57 4.71
C TRP A 58 -3.47 -9.02 4.33
N GLY A 59 -2.90 -9.25 3.15
CA GLY A 59 -2.51 -10.59 2.68
C GLY A 59 -1.50 -11.26 3.60
N THR A 60 -0.53 -10.50 4.12
CA THR A 60 0.46 -11.00 5.08
C THR A 60 -0.21 -11.56 6.33
N ALA A 61 -1.10 -10.77 6.95
CA ALA A 61 -1.79 -11.15 8.17
C ALA A 61 -2.84 -12.24 7.92
N ALA A 62 -3.73 -12.04 6.92
CA ALA A 62 -4.86 -12.92 6.64
C ALA A 62 -4.44 -14.32 6.14
N LYS A 63 -3.31 -14.42 5.42
CA LYS A 63 -2.80 -15.68 4.86
C LYS A 63 -1.66 -16.29 5.68
N GLY A 64 -1.26 -15.65 6.77
CA GLY A 64 -0.25 -16.17 7.70
C GLY A 64 1.16 -16.22 7.11
N PHE A 65 1.54 -15.24 6.30
CA PHE A 65 2.92 -15.11 5.83
C PHE A 65 3.83 -14.61 6.95
N LYS A 66 5.02 -15.21 7.08
CA LYS A 66 6.07 -14.75 8.01
C LYS A 66 6.92 -13.62 7.42
N ALA A 67 6.84 -13.40 6.12
CA ALA A 67 7.53 -12.35 5.41
C ALA A 67 6.70 -11.85 4.24
N SER A 68 6.72 -10.55 4.01
CA SER A 68 6.21 -9.94 2.78
C SER A 68 7.02 -8.72 2.39
N VAL A 69 6.95 -8.39 1.11
CA VAL A 69 7.62 -7.21 0.54
C VAL A 69 6.67 -6.52 -0.42
N GLN A 70 6.46 -5.21 -0.21
CA GLN A 70 5.87 -4.32 -1.20
C GLN A 70 6.97 -3.46 -1.82
N ILE A 71 7.12 -3.52 -3.14
CA ILE A 71 8.03 -2.68 -3.89
C ILE A 71 7.33 -1.37 -4.18
N THR A 72 7.79 -0.30 -3.55
CA THR A 72 7.21 1.04 -3.65
C THR A 72 8.11 2.09 -3.01
N ALA A 73 8.01 3.33 -3.46
CA ALA A 73 8.53 4.49 -2.74
C ALA A 73 7.40 5.40 -2.21
N SER A 74 6.15 4.89 -2.16
CA SER A 74 4.99 5.60 -1.61
C SER A 74 4.78 6.95 -2.30
N HIS A 75 4.89 8.05 -1.58
CA HIS A 75 4.68 9.42 -2.05
C HIS A 75 5.95 10.11 -2.60
N ASN A 76 7.10 9.42 -2.62
CA ASN A 76 8.31 10.02 -3.18
C ASN A 76 8.19 10.25 -4.69
N PRO A 77 8.98 11.19 -5.27
CA PRO A 77 9.04 11.41 -6.71
C PRO A 77 9.29 10.11 -7.50
N ARG A 78 8.93 10.12 -8.78
CA ARG A 78 8.91 8.92 -9.64
C ARG A 78 10.27 8.20 -9.77
N GLU A 79 11.37 8.95 -9.62
CA GLU A 79 12.75 8.44 -9.74
C GLU A 79 13.13 7.54 -8.55
N TYR A 80 12.41 7.64 -7.44
CA TYR A 80 12.67 6.84 -6.24
C TYR A 80 11.91 5.53 -6.29
N ASN A 81 12.50 4.51 -5.70
CA ASN A 81 11.83 3.27 -5.40
C ASN A 81 12.40 2.65 -4.12
N GLY A 82 11.72 1.66 -3.57
CA GLY A 82 12.10 1.06 -2.29
C GLY A 82 11.39 -0.25 -2.01
N LEU A 83 11.63 -0.74 -0.80
CA LEU A 83 11.04 -1.97 -0.31
C LEU A 83 10.42 -1.71 1.07
N LYS A 84 9.11 -1.90 1.19
CA LYS A 84 8.43 -2.01 2.49
C LYS A 84 8.39 -3.48 2.86
N VAL A 85 9.09 -3.84 3.94
CA VAL A 85 9.20 -5.21 4.41
C VAL A 85 8.36 -5.41 5.65
N SER A 86 7.61 -6.48 5.70
CA SER A 86 6.85 -6.88 6.88
C SER A 86 7.15 -8.33 7.28
N ARG A 87 7.05 -8.60 8.56
CA ARG A 87 7.04 -9.94 9.14
C ARG A 87 5.61 -10.37 9.45
N GLU A 88 5.43 -11.49 10.12
CA GLU A 88 4.11 -12.01 10.49
C GLU A 88 3.21 -10.93 11.10
N ASN A 89 1.89 -11.06 10.89
CA ASN A 89 0.88 -10.07 11.28
C ASN A 89 1.08 -8.68 10.69
N ALA A 90 1.78 -8.59 9.54
CA ALA A 90 2.11 -7.35 8.85
C ALA A 90 2.92 -6.34 9.70
N LEU A 91 3.64 -6.80 10.72
CA LEU A 91 4.48 -5.92 11.51
C LEU A 91 5.67 -5.44 10.67
N PRO A 92 5.94 -4.13 10.62
CA PRO A 92 7.00 -3.60 9.78
C PRO A 92 8.39 -4.06 10.25
N VAL A 93 9.27 -4.34 9.29
CA VAL A 93 10.68 -4.58 9.50
C VAL A 93 11.46 -3.32 9.14
N GLY A 94 11.83 -2.55 10.13
CA GLY A 94 12.65 -1.35 9.98
C GLY A 94 14.14 -1.63 10.07
N TYR A 95 14.94 -0.57 10.07
CA TYR A 95 16.39 -0.65 10.14
C TYR A 95 16.84 -1.43 11.40
N ASP A 96 16.37 -1.01 12.58
CA ASP A 96 16.76 -1.60 13.87
C ASP A 96 16.14 -2.98 14.12
N SER A 97 15.08 -3.33 13.39
CA SER A 97 14.37 -4.61 13.57
C SER A 97 14.68 -5.67 12.50
N GLY A 98 15.70 -5.41 11.64
CA GLY A 98 16.15 -6.41 10.70
C GLY A 98 16.88 -5.92 9.46
N LEU A 99 16.44 -4.81 8.83
CA LEU A 99 17.06 -4.34 7.58
C LEU A 99 18.52 -3.91 7.77
N GLY A 100 18.89 -3.35 8.93
CA GLY A 100 20.26 -3.03 9.27
C GLY A 100 21.16 -4.28 9.34
N THR A 101 20.62 -5.42 9.73
CA THR A 101 21.35 -6.71 9.71
C THR A 101 21.62 -7.15 8.27
N ILE A 102 20.63 -7.05 7.38
CA ILE A 102 20.82 -7.36 5.95
C ILE A 102 21.86 -6.43 5.34
N GLU A 103 21.78 -5.13 5.64
CA GLU A 103 22.78 -4.16 5.17
C GLU A 103 24.19 -4.53 5.62
N SER A 104 24.37 -4.93 6.89
CA SER A 104 25.64 -5.37 7.43
C SER A 104 26.17 -6.60 6.68
N TRP A 105 25.35 -7.60 6.45
CA TRP A 105 25.73 -8.79 5.68
C TRP A 105 26.15 -8.48 4.24
N ILE A 106 25.47 -7.51 3.60
CA ILE A 106 25.82 -7.04 2.27
C ILE A 106 27.18 -6.31 2.27
N LYS A 107 27.43 -5.43 3.28
CA LYS A 107 28.69 -4.69 3.45
C LYS A 107 29.87 -5.61 3.78
N GLU A 108 29.65 -6.65 4.56
CA GLU A 108 30.63 -7.70 4.87
C GLU A 108 30.98 -8.57 3.65
N GLY A 109 30.26 -8.40 2.54
CA GLY A 109 30.49 -9.19 1.33
C GLY A 109 30.02 -10.62 1.41
N ARG A 110 29.03 -10.93 2.27
CA ARG A 110 28.48 -12.29 2.37
C ARG A 110 28.01 -12.77 1.00
N GLU A 111 28.41 -13.98 0.67
CA GLU A 111 28.05 -14.63 -0.59
C GLU A 111 26.59 -15.07 -0.60
N CYS A 112 25.95 -14.93 -1.76
CA CYS A 112 24.62 -15.49 -2.03
C CYS A 112 24.80 -16.77 -2.83
N VAL A 113 24.94 -17.90 -2.13
CA VAL A 113 25.06 -19.21 -2.76
C VAL A 113 23.66 -19.79 -2.93
N PRO A 114 23.18 -20.00 -4.17
CA PRO A 114 21.85 -20.54 -4.38
C PRO A 114 21.66 -21.87 -3.66
N ALA A 115 20.51 -22.04 -3.03
CA ALA A 115 20.13 -23.28 -2.37
C ALA A 115 20.12 -24.44 -3.38
N GLU A 116 20.45 -25.63 -2.92
CA GLU A 116 20.40 -26.85 -3.74
C GLU A 116 18.99 -27.07 -4.32
N LYS A 117 17.97 -26.85 -3.49
CA LYS A 117 16.58 -26.77 -3.92
C LYS A 117 16.15 -25.30 -3.84
N ARG A 118 16.02 -24.67 -5.00
CA ARG A 118 15.46 -23.30 -5.08
C ARG A 118 13.97 -23.31 -4.79
N GLY A 119 13.47 -22.18 -4.30
CA GLY A 119 12.04 -21.94 -4.20
C GLY A 119 11.37 -21.74 -5.58
N GLU A 120 10.07 -21.79 -5.57
CA GLU A 120 9.22 -21.61 -6.75
C GLU A 120 8.45 -20.27 -6.64
N VAL A 121 7.95 -19.77 -7.78
CA VAL A 121 7.10 -18.56 -7.84
C VAL A 121 5.69 -19.01 -8.17
N PHE A 122 4.73 -18.58 -7.35
CA PHE A 122 3.30 -18.86 -7.51
C PHE A 122 2.55 -17.53 -7.66
N ASP A 123 1.74 -17.40 -8.69
CA ASP A 123 0.81 -16.28 -8.81
C ASP A 123 -0.23 -16.33 -7.69
N MET A 124 -0.52 -15.19 -7.07
CA MET A 124 -1.46 -15.09 -5.96
C MET A 124 -2.35 -13.85 -6.08
N ASP A 125 -3.54 -14.00 -6.65
CA ASP A 125 -4.53 -12.93 -6.63
C ASP A 125 -5.17 -12.81 -5.23
N ILE A 126 -4.91 -11.66 -4.60
CA ILE A 126 -5.50 -11.31 -3.28
C ILE A 126 -6.53 -10.18 -3.37
N LYS A 127 -6.74 -9.60 -4.57
CA LYS A 127 -7.58 -8.42 -4.74
C LYS A 127 -9.03 -8.67 -4.33
N GLY A 128 -9.63 -9.76 -4.82
CA GLY A 128 -11.04 -10.07 -4.57
C GLY A 128 -11.33 -10.21 -3.07
N GLU A 129 -10.53 -11.00 -2.37
CA GLU A 129 -10.69 -11.20 -0.93
C GLU A 129 -10.41 -9.92 -0.12
N TYR A 130 -9.45 -9.10 -0.56
CA TYR A 130 -9.20 -7.79 0.05
C TYR A 130 -10.38 -6.85 -0.12
N LEU A 131 -11.01 -6.81 -1.30
CA LEU A 131 -12.22 -6.01 -1.53
C LEU A 131 -13.39 -6.48 -0.65
N ASP A 132 -13.58 -7.79 -0.51
CA ASP A 132 -14.59 -8.34 0.39
C ASP A 132 -14.33 -7.99 1.85
N PHE A 133 -13.06 -7.90 2.25
CA PHE A 133 -12.69 -7.39 3.56
C PHE A 133 -13.06 -5.91 3.72
N GLN A 134 -12.72 -5.07 2.74
CA GLN A 134 -13.03 -3.63 2.76
C GLN A 134 -14.53 -3.34 2.78
N ARG A 135 -15.31 -4.08 2.00
CA ARG A 135 -16.79 -3.93 1.95
C ARG A 135 -17.48 -4.08 3.31
N ARG A 136 -16.86 -4.78 4.25
CA ARG A 136 -17.40 -4.92 5.62
C ARG A 136 -17.41 -3.62 6.42
N TYR A 137 -16.58 -2.67 6.03
CA TYR A 137 -16.42 -1.37 6.69
C TYR A 137 -17.05 -0.23 5.90
N LEU A 138 -17.58 -0.51 4.72
CA LEU A 138 -18.29 0.49 3.93
C LEU A 138 -19.61 0.84 4.59
N GLY A 139 -19.75 2.13 4.98
CA GLY A 139 -21.01 2.70 5.41
C GLY A 139 -21.91 3.08 4.23
N ASP A 140 -23.07 3.62 4.50
CA ASP A 140 -23.95 4.20 3.48
C ASP A 140 -23.44 5.61 3.13
N TYR A 141 -22.94 5.77 1.92
CA TYR A 141 -22.48 7.04 1.32
C TYR A 141 -23.32 7.44 0.11
N SER A 142 -24.45 6.78 -0.12
CA SER A 142 -25.31 6.98 -1.30
C SER A 142 -25.84 8.41 -1.48
N ASN A 143 -25.90 9.16 -0.39
CA ASN A 143 -26.33 10.56 -0.37
C ASN A 143 -25.17 11.56 -0.56
N LEU A 144 -23.92 11.11 -0.53
CA LEU A 144 -22.75 11.97 -0.64
C LEU A 144 -22.35 12.15 -2.10
N ASN A 145 -21.96 13.38 -2.45
CA ASN A 145 -21.33 13.74 -3.69
C ASN A 145 -19.82 13.81 -3.45
N ILE A 146 -19.04 12.88 -4.02
CA ILE A 146 -17.65 12.64 -3.65
C ILE A 146 -16.73 12.85 -4.86
N ALA A 147 -15.71 13.67 -4.71
CA ALA A 147 -14.59 13.76 -5.64
C ALA A 147 -13.44 12.86 -5.17
N VAL A 148 -12.85 12.08 -6.07
CA VAL A 148 -11.77 11.14 -5.75
C VAL A 148 -10.60 11.35 -6.70
N ASP A 149 -9.47 11.76 -6.14
CA ASP A 149 -8.19 11.85 -6.83
C ASP A 149 -7.36 10.61 -6.53
N ILE A 150 -7.05 9.86 -7.56
CA ILE A 150 -6.32 8.59 -7.48
C ILE A 150 -4.81 8.81 -7.66
N SER A 151 -4.38 10.04 -8.01
CA SER A 151 -2.97 10.41 -8.20
C SER A 151 -2.22 9.52 -9.21
N ASN A 152 -2.91 8.93 -10.20
CA ASN A 152 -2.38 7.90 -11.09
C ASN A 152 -1.75 6.70 -10.35
N GLY A 153 -2.07 6.55 -9.07
CA GLY A 153 -1.48 5.60 -8.13
C GLY A 153 -2.28 4.32 -7.96
N MET A 154 -1.85 3.53 -7.01
CA MET A 154 -2.31 2.16 -6.82
C MET A 154 -3.77 2.04 -6.33
N ALA A 155 -4.39 3.11 -5.80
CA ALA A 155 -5.82 3.11 -5.49
C ALA A 155 -6.69 2.83 -6.74
N GLY A 156 -6.20 3.15 -7.94
CA GLY A 156 -6.84 2.84 -9.21
C GLY A 156 -7.12 1.35 -9.46
N LEU A 157 -6.40 0.47 -8.78
CA LEU A 157 -6.64 -0.96 -8.88
C LEU A 157 -8.04 -1.38 -8.41
N PHE A 158 -8.61 -0.67 -7.45
CA PHE A 158 -9.79 -1.21 -6.76
C PHE A 158 -10.84 -0.17 -6.35
N ILE A 159 -10.51 1.13 -6.27
CA ILE A 159 -11.39 2.11 -5.63
C ILE A 159 -12.73 2.26 -6.37
N LYS A 160 -12.73 2.21 -7.69
CA LYS A 160 -13.95 2.23 -8.50
C LYS A 160 -14.81 0.98 -8.29
N GLU A 161 -14.18 -0.19 -8.16
CA GLU A 161 -14.88 -1.44 -7.87
C GLU A 161 -15.46 -1.45 -6.44
N LEU A 162 -14.78 -0.78 -5.50
CA LEU A 162 -15.21 -0.68 -4.11
C LEU A 162 -16.36 0.32 -3.94
N LEU A 163 -16.23 1.53 -4.47
CA LEU A 163 -17.20 2.62 -4.30
C LEU A 163 -18.28 2.63 -5.38
N GLY A 164 -18.02 2.08 -6.55
CA GLY A 164 -18.92 2.07 -7.70
C GLY A 164 -18.41 2.93 -8.86
N GLU A 165 -18.64 2.43 -10.06
CA GLU A 165 -18.36 3.13 -11.32
C GLU A 165 -19.66 3.60 -11.94
N GLY A 166 -19.64 4.79 -12.56
CA GLY A 166 -20.80 5.34 -13.28
C GLY A 166 -21.88 6.00 -12.42
N SER A 167 -21.63 6.18 -11.13
CA SER A 167 -22.50 7.01 -10.28
C SER A 167 -22.34 8.48 -10.63
N GLU A 168 -23.44 9.22 -10.78
CA GLU A 168 -23.42 10.68 -10.99
C GLU A 168 -22.87 11.46 -9.76
N ARG A 169 -22.73 10.78 -8.61
CA ARG A 169 -22.23 11.34 -7.35
C ARG A 169 -20.78 11.01 -7.04
N LEU A 170 -20.12 10.23 -7.91
CA LEU A 170 -18.70 9.84 -7.75
C LEU A 170 -17.89 10.39 -8.93
N HIS A 171 -17.00 11.31 -8.65
CA HIS A 171 -16.19 12.01 -9.65
C HIS A 171 -14.73 11.61 -9.48
N TYR A 172 -14.23 10.78 -10.39
CA TYR A 172 -12.85 10.30 -10.36
C TYR A 172 -11.97 11.13 -11.28
N ILE A 173 -10.75 11.48 -10.80
CA ILE A 173 -9.69 12.06 -11.61
C ILE A 173 -8.39 11.30 -11.42
N PHE A 174 -7.54 11.35 -12.44
CA PHE A 174 -6.21 10.72 -12.48
C PHE A 174 -6.24 9.25 -12.10
N ASP A 175 -7.24 8.54 -12.61
CA ASP A 175 -7.63 7.18 -12.22
C ASP A 175 -6.96 6.07 -13.04
N GLU A 176 -6.19 6.44 -14.08
CA GLU A 176 -5.33 5.51 -14.80
C GLU A 176 -4.03 5.27 -14.02
N LEU A 177 -3.63 3.99 -13.94
CA LEU A 177 -2.36 3.61 -13.33
C LEU A 177 -1.20 4.06 -14.21
N ASP A 178 -0.41 5.05 -13.76
CA ASP A 178 0.74 5.56 -14.49
C ASP A 178 1.90 5.90 -13.54
N GLY A 179 2.95 5.09 -13.55
CA GLY A 179 4.13 5.25 -12.70
C GLY A 179 4.99 6.48 -13.01
N THR A 180 4.65 7.25 -14.05
CA THR A 180 5.27 8.55 -14.34
C THR A 180 4.63 9.69 -13.57
N PHE A 181 3.42 9.49 -12.99
CA PHE A 181 2.64 10.48 -12.25
C PHE A 181 2.47 11.80 -13.04
N PRO A 182 1.85 11.77 -14.24
CA PRO A 182 1.92 12.88 -15.19
C PRO A 182 1.12 14.13 -14.78
N ASN A 183 0.18 13.99 -13.85
CA ASN A 183 -0.71 15.08 -13.46
C ASN A 183 -0.20 15.88 -12.26
N HIS A 184 0.27 15.20 -11.23
CA HIS A 184 0.98 15.74 -10.07
C HIS A 184 1.74 14.62 -9.36
N GLU A 185 2.70 14.99 -8.50
CA GLU A 185 3.36 14.01 -7.64
C GLU A 185 2.34 13.34 -6.70
N ALA A 186 2.49 12.04 -6.49
CA ALA A 186 1.58 11.26 -5.65
C ALA A 186 1.79 11.51 -4.14
N ASN A 187 1.92 12.79 -3.76
CA ASN A 187 2.12 13.23 -2.39
C ASN A 187 0.99 14.21 -1.98
N PRO A 188 -0.06 13.75 -1.32
CA PRO A 188 -1.22 14.57 -0.96
C PRO A 188 -0.94 15.60 0.15
N LEU A 189 0.25 15.57 0.77
CA LEU A 189 0.64 16.58 1.77
C LEU A 189 1.18 17.86 1.15
N ILE A 190 1.48 17.86 -0.14
CA ILE A 190 1.89 19.06 -0.89
C ILE A 190 0.63 19.77 -1.39
N PRO A 191 0.38 21.04 -0.99
CA PRO A 191 -0.86 21.74 -1.34
C PRO A 191 -1.14 21.80 -2.83
N GLU A 192 -0.10 21.98 -3.65
CA GLU A 192 -0.17 22.06 -5.11
C GLU A 192 -0.75 20.78 -5.72
N ASN A 193 -0.46 19.63 -5.14
CA ASN A 193 -0.95 18.33 -5.61
C ASN A 193 -2.46 18.13 -5.33
N THR A 194 -3.05 18.98 -4.48
CA THR A 194 -4.48 18.91 -4.16
C THR A 194 -5.34 19.89 -4.98
N GLU A 195 -4.74 20.72 -5.82
CA GLU A 195 -5.45 21.81 -6.54
C GLU A 195 -6.51 21.28 -7.49
N ALA A 196 -6.21 20.21 -8.24
CA ALA A 196 -7.16 19.59 -9.15
C ALA A 196 -8.38 19.03 -8.40
N LEU A 197 -8.15 18.33 -7.29
CA LEU A 197 -9.22 17.83 -6.44
C LEU A 197 -10.07 18.97 -5.85
N ARG A 198 -9.44 20.01 -5.33
CA ARG A 198 -10.13 21.18 -4.76
C ARG A 198 -11.00 21.90 -5.80
N SER A 199 -10.49 22.01 -7.02
CA SER A 199 -11.22 22.57 -8.14
C SER A 199 -12.43 21.71 -8.51
N LEU A 200 -12.26 20.39 -8.55
CA LEU A 200 -13.33 19.43 -8.82
C LEU A 200 -14.42 19.47 -7.74
N VAL A 201 -14.05 19.57 -6.46
CA VAL A 201 -14.99 19.72 -5.34
C VAL A 201 -15.86 20.95 -5.54
N ALA A 202 -15.24 22.12 -5.86
CA ALA A 202 -15.97 23.35 -6.11
C ALA A 202 -16.86 23.28 -7.36
N GLU A 203 -16.36 22.73 -8.46
CA GLU A 203 -17.09 22.65 -9.74
C GLU A 203 -18.32 21.75 -9.65
N LYS A 204 -18.18 20.58 -8.99
CA LYS A 204 -19.25 19.59 -8.88
C LYS A 204 -20.11 19.76 -7.63
N GLY A 205 -19.78 20.70 -6.74
CA GLY A 205 -20.45 20.87 -5.45
C GLY A 205 -20.37 19.61 -4.61
N CYS A 206 -19.17 19.03 -4.50
CA CYS A 206 -19.00 17.80 -3.73
C CYS A 206 -19.04 18.07 -2.22
N ASP A 207 -19.58 17.12 -1.47
CA ASP A 207 -19.61 17.16 -0.02
C ASP A 207 -18.22 16.91 0.58
N ILE A 208 -17.38 16.14 -0.15
CA ILE A 208 -16.01 15.78 0.27
C ILE A 208 -15.16 15.45 -0.96
N GLY A 209 -13.89 15.81 -0.88
CA GLY A 209 -12.83 15.34 -1.77
C GLY A 209 -11.91 14.36 -1.06
N VAL A 210 -11.46 13.33 -1.75
CA VAL A 210 -10.55 12.29 -1.26
C VAL A 210 -9.37 12.18 -2.19
N ILE A 211 -8.14 12.16 -1.67
CA ILE A 211 -6.93 11.97 -2.44
C ILE A 211 -6.06 10.90 -1.80
N TYR A 212 -5.53 9.99 -2.63
CA TYR A 212 -4.62 8.92 -2.22
C TYR A 212 -3.18 9.23 -2.59
N ASP A 213 -2.22 8.65 -1.85
CA ASP A 213 -0.82 8.64 -2.27
C ASP A 213 -0.53 7.46 -3.22
N GLY A 214 0.71 7.39 -3.70
CA GLY A 214 1.10 6.50 -4.80
C GLY A 214 0.86 5.01 -4.55
N ASP A 215 1.02 4.51 -3.32
CA ASP A 215 0.80 3.11 -2.95
C ASP A 215 -0.47 2.87 -2.13
N ALA A 216 -1.29 3.93 -1.99
CA ALA A 216 -2.61 3.92 -1.36
C ALA A 216 -2.61 3.52 0.13
N ASP A 217 -1.53 3.79 0.86
CA ASP A 217 -1.49 3.62 2.31
C ASP A 217 -1.81 4.92 3.07
N ARG A 218 -1.93 6.05 2.34
CA ARG A 218 -2.36 7.34 2.87
C ARG A 218 -3.55 7.87 2.11
N VAL A 219 -4.47 8.47 2.85
CA VAL A 219 -5.63 9.16 2.33
C VAL A 219 -5.75 10.51 3.02
N MET A 220 -6.01 11.55 2.22
CA MET A 220 -6.26 12.91 2.71
C MET A 220 -7.60 13.42 2.18
N PHE A 221 -8.11 14.47 2.80
CA PHE A 221 -9.45 14.94 2.53
C PHE A 221 -9.50 16.46 2.29
N VAL A 222 -10.48 16.84 1.48
CA VAL A 222 -10.87 18.24 1.19
C VAL A 222 -12.33 18.39 1.57
N ASP A 223 -12.69 19.47 2.30
CA ASP A 223 -14.06 19.73 2.71
C ASP A 223 -14.92 20.31 1.55
N GLU A 224 -16.21 20.47 1.79
CA GLU A 224 -17.19 21.05 0.84
C GLU A 224 -16.89 22.50 0.43
N ASN A 225 -16.03 23.19 1.16
CA ASN A 225 -15.53 24.53 0.84
C ASN A 225 -14.17 24.50 0.13
N SER A 226 -13.77 23.36 -0.40
CA SER A 226 -12.49 23.14 -1.09
C SER A 226 -11.26 23.41 -0.21
N ARG A 227 -11.36 23.25 1.11
CA ARG A 227 -10.26 23.41 2.05
C ARG A 227 -9.66 22.05 2.42
N PHE A 228 -8.34 21.96 2.39
CA PHE A 228 -7.63 20.78 2.84
C PHE A 228 -7.84 20.55 4.33
N ILE A 229 -8.22 19.33 4.71
CA ILE A 229 -8.42 18.93 6.10
C ILE A 229 -7.09 18.40 6.64
N SER A 230 -6.59 19.00 7.73
CA SER A 230 -5.35 18.55 8.37
C SER A 230 -5.45 17.08 8.75
N PRO A 231 -4.42 16.26 8.43
CA PRO A 231 -4.34 14.87 8.88
C PRO A 231 -4.51 14.70 10.40
N ASP A 232 -4.05 15.66 11.20
CA ASP A 232 -4.20 15.61 12.65
C ASP A 232 -5.67 15.62 13.08
N LEU A 233 -6.53 16.37 12.38
CA LEU A 233 -7.97 16.38 12.63
C LEU A 233 -8.61 15.03 12.23
N ILE A 234 -8.17 14.44 11.14
CA ILE A 234 -8.65 13.12 10.71
C ILE A 234 -8.23 12.05 11.71
N ILE A 235 -6.98 12.09 12.19
CA ILE A 235 -6.49 11.16 13.22
C ILE A 235 -7.31 11.30 14.50
N ALA A 236 -7.62 12.54 14.94
CA ALA A 236 -8.45 12.78 16.10
C ALA A 236 -9.87 12.24 15.93
N LEU A 237 -10.48 12.46 14.74
CA LEU A 237 -11.81 11.96 14.41
C LEU A 237 -11.85 10.42 14.38
N LEU A 238 -10.89 9.78 13.72
CA LEU A 238 -10.76 8.33 13.69
C LEU A 238 -10.51 7.76 15.09
N GLY A 239 -9.66 8.43 15.89
CA GLY A 239 -9.43 8.05 17.27
C GLY A 239 -10.73 8.05 18.09
N HIS A 240 -11.56 9.08 17.95
CA HIS A 240 -12.87 9.15 18.61
C HIS A 240 -13.79 8.00 18.14
N PHE A 241 -13.89 7.81 16.82
CA PHE A 241 -14.70 6.73 16.23
C PHE A 241 -14.28 5.34 16.75
N PHE A 242 -12.98 5.05 16.74
CA PHE A 242 -12.48 3.75 17.19
C PHE A 242 -12.63 3.56 18.70
N LEU A 243 -12.44 4.62 19.51
CA LEU A 243 -12.64 4.54 20.95
C LEU A 243 -14.11 4.32 21.32
N GLU A 244 -15.04 4.93 20.61
CA GLU A 244 -16.48 4.68 20.80
C GLU A 244 -16.87 3.26 20.35
N ALA A 245 -16.38 2.83 19.18
CA ALA A 245 -16.66 1.50 18.65
C ALA A 245 -16.06 0.37 19.53
N ILE A 246 -14.89 0.60 20.12
CA ILE A 246 -14.15 -0.36 20.95
C ILE A 246 -14.50 -0.19 22.42
N GLY A 247 -14.81 1.03 22.88
CA GLY A 247 -15.15 1.34 24.29
C GLY A 247 -16.43 0.64 24.80
N SER A 248 -17.19 0.03 23.90
CA SER A 248 -18.30 -0.87 24.25
C SER A 248 -17.86 -2.33 24.44
N SER A 249 -16.61 -2.69 24.15
CA SER A 249 -16.07 -4.04 24.35
C SER A 249 -15.07 -4.03 25.53
N GLU A 250 -15.27 -4.94 26.49
CA GLU A 250 -14.37 -5.11 27.65
C GLU A 250 -12.91 -5.44 27.27
N ALA A 251 -12.65 -5.74 26.00
CA ALA A 251 -11.33 -6.12 25.46
C ALA A 251 -10.26 -5.01 25.42
N VAL A 252 -10.63 -3.74 25.64
CA VAL A 252 -9.67 -2.60 25.63
C VAL A 252 -9.10 -2.30 27.02
N LYS A 253 -9.67 -2.88 28.06
CA LYS A 253 -9.21 -2.63 29.45
C LYS A 253 -8.00 -3.46 29.89
N GLU A 254 -7.54 -4.41 29.05
CA GLU A 254 -6.46 -5.36 29.37
C GLU A 254 -5.22 -5.28 28.45
N ARG A 255 -4.99 -4.16 27.75
CA ARG A 255 -3.76 -3.97 26.96
C ARG A 255 -3.03 -2.68 27.31
#